data_81007d1dc3b46acc7639fe900151ed47
#
_entry.id   81007d1dc3b46acc7639fe900151ed47
#
_cell.length_a   1.000
_cell.length_b   1.000
_cell.length_c   1.000
_cell.angle_alpha   90.00
_cell.angle_beta   90.00
_cell.angle_gamma   90.00
#
_symmetry.space_group_name_H-M   'P 1'
#
loop_
_entity.id
_entity.type
_entity.pdbx_description
1 polymer ?
#
loop_
_entity_poly.entity_id
_entity_poly.type
_entity_poly.pdbx_seq_one_letter_code
_entity_poly.pdbx_strand_id
1 'polypeptide(L)'
;MNVDKDIFMRAELLLGSDVMEQMPFKRYQIQPVWRADRPQKGRYREFYQCDADVVGSDSLLNEVELMQIVDTVFTKFGVRVCIKINNRKILTGIAEVIGEAEKIVDITVAIDKLDKIGLDNVNEELRNDGISEEAIGKLQPIISLSGSNDEKLEVISKVLEGSEIGLKGVEETKFILDTLKTVGLNNEIELDLTLARGLNYYTGAIFEVKALDTPMGSITGGGRYDNLTGIFGLPGLSGVGISFGADRIYDVLNALDLYPKEAVNSTQVLFINFGEKETAYCLPIVSVALAASIICGSGIRV
;
A
#
# COMPACT_ATOMS: atom_id res chain seq x y z
N MET A 1 -10.88 -8.46 14.05
CA MET A 1 -11.85 -7.58 13.40
C MET A 1 -11.18 -7.09 12.14
N ASN A 2 -11.71 -7.41 10.98
CA ASN A 2 -11.05 -7.07 9.71
C ASN A 2 -11.38 -5.60 9.42
N VAL A 3 -10.37 -4.74 9.35
CA VAL A 3 -10.51 -3.28 9.13
C VAL A 3 -11.36 -2.98 7.88
N ASP A 4 -11.23 -3.81 6.85
CA ASP A 4 -11.98 -3.68 5.60
C ASP A 4 -13.50 -3.82 5.76
N LYS A 5 -13.98 -4.59 6.76
CA LYS A 5 -15.41 -4.74 7.04
C LYS A 5 -16.06 -3.47 7.58
N ASP A 6 -15.35 -2.73 8.43
CA ASP A 6 -15.90 -1.51 9.05
C ASP A 6 -16.03 -0.36 8.04
N ILE A 7 -15.19 -0.34 7.01
CA ILE A 7 -15.18 0.69 5.96
C ILE A 7 -16.47 0.63 5.14
N PHE A 8 -16.85 -0.55 4.65
CA PHE A 8 -18.05 -0.71 3.83
C PHE A 8 -19.34 -0.57 4.62
N MET A 9 -19.42 -1.16 5.83
CA MET A 9 -20.59 -0.99 6.69
C MET A 9 -20.85 0.48 7.07
N ARG A 10 -19.80 1.28 7.27
CA ARG A 10 -19.95 2.71 7.52
C ARG A 10 -20.36 3.49 6.28
N ALA A 11 -19.87 3.11 5.11
CA ALA A 11 -20.32 3.70 3.86
C ALA A 11 -21.81 3.47 3.63
N GLU A 12 -22.30 2.24 3.82
CA GLU A 12 -23.72 1.89 3.70
C GLU A 12 -24.59 2.64 4.71
N LEU A 13 -24.14 2.79 5.96
CA LEU A 13 -24.86 3.48 7.02
C LEU A 13 -24.87 5.02 6.88
N LEU A 14 -23.78 5.60 6.32
CA LEU A 14 -23.62 7.06 6.20
C LEU A 14 -24.18 7.62 4.89
N LEU A 15 -24.25 6.80 3.84
CA LEU A 15 -24.45 7.29 2.49
C LEU A 15 -25.88 7.09 1.96
N GLY A 16 -26.68 6.23 2.58
CA GLY A 16 -28.08 6.01 2.16
C GLY A 16 -28.27 5.75 0.67
N SER A 17 -29.49 5.78 0.19
CA SER A 17 -29.85 5.56 -1.24
C SER A 17 -29.25 6.59 -2.20
N ASP A 18 -28.99 7.81 -1.75
CA ASP A 18 -28.57 8.93 -2.60
C ASP A 18 -27.16 8.76 -3.20
N VAL A 19 -26.30 7.94 -2.58
CA VAL A 19 -24.93 7.67 -3.07
C VAL A 19 -24.94 6.66 -4.21
N MET A 20 -25.90 5.73 -4.22
CA MET A 20 -26.06 4.79 -5.33
C MET A 20 -26.43 5.50 -6.64
N GLU A 21 -27.00 6.70 -6.57
CA GLU A 21 -27.32 7.55 -7.73
C GLU A 21 -26.11 8.36 -8.22
N GLN A 22 -25.02 8.44 -7.45
CA GLN A 22 -23.84 9.27 -7.74
C GLN A 22 -22.56 8.44 -8.01
N MET A 23 -22.69 7.24 -8.56
CA MET A 23 -21.51 6.43 -8.93
C MET A 23 -20.80 7.02 -10.16
N PRO A 24 -19.44 6.92 -10.23
CA PRO A 24 -18.53 6.32 -9.25
C PRO A 24 -18.36 7.20 -8.00
N PHE A 25 -18.32 6.54 -6.84
CA PHE A 25 -18.10 7.20 -5.56
C PHE A 25 -16.62 7.17 -5.19
N LYS A 26 -16.04 8.37 -4.98
CA LYS A 26 -14.66 8.53 -4.50
C LYS A 26 -14.66 8.94 -3.05
N ARG A 27 -13.88 8.25 -2.24
CA ARG A 27 -13.75 8.54 -0.81
C ARG A 27 -12.29 8.54 -0.37
N TYR A 28 -12.03 9.22 0.73
CA TYR A 28 -10.82 9.02 1.53
C TYR A 28 -11.18 8.92 3.01
N GLN A 29 -10.29 8.27 3.79
CA GLN A 29 -10.45 8.12 5.22
C GLN A 29 -9.10 8.15 5.89
N ILE A 30 -8.95 8.96 6.94
CA ILE A 30 -7.73 9.07 7.75
C ILE A 30 -8.14 8.81 9.20
N GLN A 31 -7.68 7.69 9.76
CA GLN A 31 -8.05 7.28 11.11
C GLN A 31 -7.05 6.29 11.71
N PRO A 32 -7.04 6.11 13.04
CA PRO A 32 -6.37 4.98 13.65
C PRO A 32 -7.06 3.66 13.29
N VAL A 33 -6.24 2.64 13.06
CA VAL A 33 -6.67 1.26 12.80
C VAL A 33 -5.92 0.29 13.69
N TRP A 34 -6.50 -0.89 13.91
CA TRP A 34 -5.96 -1.89 14.83
C TRP A 34 -5.81 -3.25 14.14
N ARG A 35 -4.74 -3.95 14.46
CA ARG A 35 -4.50 -5.32 14.00
C ARG A 35 -3.87 -6.16 15.11
N ALA A 36 -4.14 -7.48 15.09
CA ALA A 36 -3.66 -8.43 16.09
C ALA A 36 -2.24 -8.98 15.81
N ASP A 37 -1.49 -8.34 14.95
CA ASP A 37 -0.15 -8.78 14.55
C ASP A 37 0.87 -8.71 15.69
N ARG A 38 1.93 -9.52 15.59
CA ARG A 38 3.07 -9.42 16.48
C ARG A 38 3.81 -8.09 16.23
N PRO A 39 3.96 -7.22 17.25
CA PRO A 39 4.64 -5.94 17.09
C PRO A 39 6.12 -6.12 16.71
N GLN A 40 6.59 -5.30 15.78
CA GLN A 40 8.00 -5.17 15.40
C GLN A 40 8.22 -3.79 14.77
N LYS A 41 9.47 -3.40 14.52
CA LYS A 41 9.79 -2.13 13.88
C LYS A 41 9.01 -1.97 12.56
N GLY A 42 8.26 -0.87 12.40
CA GLY A 42 7.41 -0.60 11.25
C GLY A 42 6.14 -1.48 11.16
N ARG A 43 5.79 -2.22 12.23
CA ARG A 43 4.56 -3.04 12.29
C ARG A 43 3.91 -2.90 13.67
N TYR A 44 3.01 -1.96 13.78
CA TYR A 44 2.32 -1.57 15.01
C TYR A 44 0.97 -2.28 15.12
N ARG A 45 0.44 -2.39 16.34
CA ARG A 45 -0.92 -2.91 16.59
C ARG A 45 -1.99 -1.85 16.44
N GLU A 46 -1.66 -0.61 16.74
CA GLU A 46 -2.44 0.58 16.49
C GLU A 46 -1.60 1.53 15.66
N PHE A 47 -2.14 2.05 14.57
CA PHE A 47 -1.43 2.95 13.66
C PHE A 47 -2.44 3.74 12.82
N TYR A 48 -2.00 4.85 12.25
CA TYR A 48 -2.81 5.64 11.34
C TYR A 48 -2.73 5.09 9.92
N GLN A 49 -3.90 4.98 9.30
CA GLN A 49 -4.04 4.58 7.91
C GLN A 49 -4.79 5.68 7.14
N CYS A 50 -4.28 6.01 5.96
CA CYS A 50 -4.91 6.98 5.06
C CYS A 50 -5.33 6.23 3.81
N ASP A 51 -6.64 6.00 3.68
CA ASP A 51 -7.22 5.21 2.60
C ASP A 51 -7.83 6.13 1.55
N ALA A 52 -7.72 5.75 0.28
CA ALA A 52 -8.39 6.39 -0.84
C ALA A 52 -8.98 5.30 -1.75
N ASP A 53 -10.29 5.38 -1.99
CA ASP A 53 -11.03 4.37 -2.74
C ASP A 53 -11.92 5.01 -3.81
N VAL A 54 -12.12 4.27 -4.91
CA VAL A 54 -13.14 4.53 -5.92
C VAL A 54 -14.03 3.30 -6.02
N VAL A 55 -15.34 3.46 -5.82
CA VAL A 55 -16.33 2.38 -5.82
C VAL A 55 -17.37 2.63 -6.92
N GLY A 56 -17.82 1.57 -7.58
CA GLY A 56 -18.85 1.63 -8.61
C GLY A 56 -18.32 1.98 -10.00
N SER A 57 -17.06 1.64 -10.31
CA SER A 57 -16.49 1.84 -11.65
C SER A 57 -15.47 0.75 -11.99
N ASP A 58 -15.64 0.15 -13.17
CA ASP A 58 -14.73 -0.83 -13.76
C ASP A 58 -13.58 -0.19 -14.55
N SER A 59 -13.58 1.13 -14.70
CA SER A 59 -12.57 1.84 -15.48
C SER A 59 -11.19 1.70 -14.86
N LEU A 60 -10.22 1.24 -15.66
CA LEU A 60 -8.79 1.15 -15.26
C LEU A 60 -8.13 2.54 -15.08
N LEU A 61 -8.80 3.62 -15.50
CA LEU A 61 -8.33 4.98 -15.21
C LEU A 61 -8.36 5.30 -13.72
N ASN A 62 -9.15 4.56 -12.94
CA ASN A 62 -9.16 4.72 -11.48
C ASN A 62 -7.83 4.25 -10.87
N GLU A 63 -7.24 3.16 -11.37
CA GLU A 63 -5.89 2.71 -10.99
C GLU A 63 -4.85 3.77 -11.34
N VAL A 64 -4.94 4.34 -12.54
CA VAL A 64 -4.04 5.41 -12.99
C VAL A 64 -4.12 6.62 -12.05
N GLU A 65 -5.33 7.06 -11.71
CA GLU A 65 -5.55 8.18 -10.78
C GLU A 65 -4.95 7.90 -9.39
N LEU A 66 -5.17 6.69 -8.85
CA LEU A 66 -4.61 6.31 -7.56
C LEU A 66 -3.08 6.29 -7.58
N MET A 67 -2.46 5.84 -8.67
CA MET A 67 -0.99 5.87 -8.81
C MET A 67 -0.46 7.30 -8.95
N GLN A 68 -1.20 8.21 -9.60
CA GLN A 68 -0.85 9.65 -9.62
C GLN A 68 -0.95 10.29 -8.22
N ILE A 69 -1.92 9.86 -7.38
CA ILE A 69 -2.01 10.28 -5.99
C ILE A 69 -0.77 9.81 -5.22
N VAL A 70 -0.36 8.54 -5.38
CA VAL A 70 0.86 7.99 -4.77
C VAL A 70 2.09 8.80 -5.18
N ASP A 71 2.27 9.00 -6.49
CA ASP A 71 3.40 9.76 -7.03
C ASP A 71 3.45 11.19 -6.48
N THR A 72 2.30 11.87 -6.46
CA THR A 72 2.18 13.24 -5.95
C THR A 72 2.53 13.34 -4.47
N VAL A 73 2.05 12.41 -3.65
CA VAL A 73 2.30 12.39 -2.20
C VAL A 73 3.79 12.22 -1.92
N PHE A 74 4.43 11.21 -2.51
CA PHE A 74 5.84 10.94 -2.23
C PHE A 74 6.78 11.97 -2.86
N THR A 75 6.43 12.53 -4.02
CA THR A 75 7.15 13.68 -4.61
C THR A 75 7.11 14.89 -3.67
N LYS A 76 5.94 15.20 -3.08
CA LYS A 76 5.82 16.30 -2.11
C LYS A 76 6.59 16.06 -0.82
N PHE A 77 6.70 14.82 -0.38
CA PHE A 77 7.51 14.46 0.79
C PHE A 77 9.01 14.42 0.49
N GLY A 78 9.43 14.49 -0.78
CA GLY A 78 10.82 14.34 -1.17
C GLY A 78 11.35 12.92 -0.98
N VAL A 79 10.47 11.91 -0.93
CA VAL A 79 10.81 10.50 -0.78
C VAL A 79 10.76 9.83 -2.15
N ARG A 80 11.88 9.26 -2.59
CA ARG A 80 11.92 8.46 -3.80
C ARG A 80 11.32 7.08 -3.52
N VAL A 81 10.39 6.65 -4.36
CA VAL A 81 9.71 5.36 -4.22
C VAL A 81 9.71 4.58 -5.52
N CYS A 82 9.60 3.25 -5.41
CA CYS A 82 9.22 2.37 -6.49
C CYS A 82 7.77 1.90 -6.26
N ILE A 83 6.91 2.13 -7.23
CA ILE A 83 5.54 1.64 -7.28
C ILE A 83 5.58 0.28 -7.99
N LYS A 84 5.41 -0.80 -7.25
CA LYS A 84 5.29 -2.14 -7.81
C LYS A 84 3.84 -2.42 -8.18
N ILE A 85 3.63 -2.96 -9.39
CA ILE A 85 2.31 -3.36 -9.89
C ILE A 85 2.34 -4.82 -10.32
N ASN A 86 1.25 -5.53 -10.06
CA ASN A 86 0.93 -6.83 -10.63
C ASN A 86 -0.58 -6.92 -10.87
N ASN A 87 -1.05 -8.07 -11.33
CA ASN A 87 -2.49 -8.32 -11.51
C ASN A 87 -2.84 -9.74 -11.02
N ARG A 88 -3.92 -9.84 -10.25
CA ARG A 88 -4.41 -11.14 -9.76
C ARG A 88 -4.71 -12.13 -10.89
N LYS A 89 -5.19 -11.63 -12.02
CA LYS A 89 -5.49 -12.44 -13.22
C LYS A 89 -4.21 -13.01 -13.84
N ILE A 90 -3.10 -12.26 -13.83
CA ILE A 90 -1.77 -12.78 -14.25
C ILE A 90 -1.36 -13.94 -13.35
N LEU A 91 -1.45 -13.77 -12.03
CA LEU A 91 -1.11 -14.82 -11.07
C LEU A 91 -1.99 -16.07 -11.24
N THR A 92 -3.29 -15.87 -11.50
CA THR A 92 -4.21 -16.98 -11.81
C THR A 92 -3.79 -17.69 -13.09
N GLY A 93 -3.50 -16.94 -14.16
CA GLY A 93 -3.03 -17.50 -15.43
C GLY A 93 -1.70 -18.27 -15.29
N ILE A 94 -0.77 -17.78 -14.48
CA ILE A 94 0.47 -18.51 -14.18
C ILE A 94 0.14 -19.87 -13.56
N ALA A 95 -0.73 -19.91 -12.53
CA ALA A 95 -1.13 -21.17 -11.89
C ALA A 95 -1.82 -22.13 -12.86
N GLU A 96 -2.63 -21.62 -13.81
CA GLU A 96 -3.25 -22.42 -14.88
C GLU A 96 -2.22 -23.03 -15.83
N VAL A 97 -1.29 -22.25 -16.37
CA VAL A 97 -0.34 -22.72 -17.39
C VAL A 97 0.73 -23.65 -16.83
N ILE A 98 1.05 -23.55 -15.54
CA ILE A 98 1.94 -24.52 -14.89
C ILE A 98 1.21 -25.79 -14.46
N GLY A 99 -0.15 -25.84 -14.56
CA GLY A 99 -0.97 -27.01 -14.26
C GLY A 99 -1.37 -27.15 -12.80
N GLU A 100 -1.29 -26.08 -12.00
CA GLU A 100 -1.56 -26.10 -10.54
C GLU A 100 -2.61 -25.05 -10.13
N ALA A 101 -3.66 -24.87 -10.96
CA ALA A 101 -4.71 -23.86 -10.76
C ALA A 101 -5.36 -23.90 -9.36
N GLU A 102 -5.61 -25.11 -8.83
CA GLU A 102 -6.21 -25.32 -7.51
C GLU A 102 -5.32 -24.85 -6.34
N LYS A 103 -4.01 -24.72 -6.58
CA LYS A 103 -3.01 -24.36 -5.57
C LYS A 103 -2.50 -22.92 -5.72
N ILE A 104 -3.27 -22.05 -6.38
CA ILE A 104 -2.89 -20.65 -6.60
C ILE A 104 -2.57 -19.93 -5.28
N VAL A 105 -3.25 -20.25 -4.19
CA VAL A 105 -3.01 -19.62 -2.88
C VAL A 105 -1.63 -20.01 -2.36
N ASP A 106 -1.27 -21.28 -2.37
CA ASP A 106 0.02 -21.78 -1.90
C ASP A 106 1.16 -21.21 -2.74
N ILE A 107 1.03 -21.25 -4.07
CA ILE A 107 1.99 -20.66 -5.01
C ILE A 107 2.22 -19.18 -4.71
N THR A 108 1.15 -18.41 -4.59
CA THR A 108 1.24 -16.95 -4.38
C THR A 108 1.77 -16.59 -3.01
N VAL A 109 1.45 -17.36 -1.96
CA VAL A 109 2.04 -17.18 -0.61
C VAL A 109 3.54 -17.47 -0.61
N ALA A 110 4.00 -18.48 -1.35
CA ALA A 110 5.41 -18.81 -1.45
C ALA A 110 6.19 -17.72 -2.22
N ILE A 111 5.70 -17.30 -3.40
CA ILE A 111 6.39 -16.30 -4.22
C ILE A 111 6.45 -14.90 -3.59
N ASP A 112 5.44 -14.50 -2.78
CA ASP A 112 5.46 -13.22 -2.04
C ASP A 112 6.60 -13.13 -1.01
N LYS A 113 7.20 -14.26 -0.69
CA LYS A 113 8.34 -14.36 0.23
C LYS A 113 9.69 -14.29 -0.47
N LEU A 114 9.72 -14.29 -1.82
CA LEU A 114 10.97 -14.44 -2.60
C LEU A 114 12.05 -13.44 -2.17
N ASP A 115 11.71 -12.16 -2.02
CA ASP A 115 12.63 -11.10 -1.57
C ASP A 115 13.21 -11.36 -0.15
N LYS A 116 12.53 -12.16 0.67
CA LYS A 116 12.88 -12.36 2.10
C LYS A 116 13.68 -13.64 2.34
N ILE A 117 13.30 -14.72 1.66
CA ILE A 117 13.84 -16.06 1.93
C ILE A 117 14.68 -16.62 0.79
N GLY A 118 14.64 -15.99 -0.40
CA GLY A 118 15.38 -16.41 -1.59
C GLY A 118 14.74 -17.58 -2.32
N LEU A 119 15.21 -17.81 -3.56
CA LEU A 119 14.60 -18.75 -4.50
C LEU A 119 14.61 -20.20 -4.01
N ASP A 120 15.72 -20.65 -3.40
CA ASP A 120 15.85 -22.03 -2.93
C ASP A 120 14.81 -22.37 -1.85
N ASN A 121 14.60 -21.46 -0.89
CA ASN A 121 13.60 -21.64 0.18
C ASN A 121 12.18 -21.55 -0.37
N VAL A 122 11.92 -20.68 -1.37
CA VAL A 122 10.61 -20.63 -2.07
C VAL A 122 10.33 -21.96 -2.74
N ASN A 123 11.31 -22.53 -3.45
CA ASN A 123 11.17 -23.84 -4.10
C ASN A 123 10.93 -24.96 -3.08
N GLU A 124 11.59 -24.93 -1.92
CA GLU A 124 11.35 -25.91 -0.85
C GLU A 124 9.93 -25.78 -0.28
N GLU A 125 9.46 -24.54 -0.07
CA GLU A 125 8.08 -24.30 0.37
C GLU A 125 7.07 -24.82 -0.64
N LEU A 126 7.23 -24.53 -1.93
CA LEU A 126 6.38 -25.03 -3.00
C LEU A 126 6.34 -26.57 -3.04
N ARG A 127 7.46 -27.27 -2.84
CA ARG A 127 7.52 -28.74 -2.73
C ARG A 127 6.74 -29.25 -1.55
N ASN A 128 6.89 -28.58 -0.38
CA ASN A 128 6.18 -28.95 0.84
C ASN A 128 4.65 -28.78 0.69
N ASP A 129 4.20 -27.80 -0.10
CA ASP A 129 2.81 -27.57 -0.45
C ASP A 129 2.32 -28.49 -1.58
N GLY A 130 3.19 -29.40 -2.03
CA GLY A 130 2.86 -30.45 -3.01
C GLY A 130 2.79 -29.94 -4.46
N ILE A 131 3.43 -28.83 -4.79
CA ILE A 131 3.61 -28.36 -6.17
C ILE A 131 4.61 -29.30 -6.87
N SER A 132 4.29 -29.72 -8.08
CA SER A 132 5.15 -30.64 -8.85
C SER A 132 6.47 -29.99 -9.26
N GLU A 133 7.55 -30.80 -9.40
CA GLU A 133 8.85 -30.33 -9.88
C GLU A 133 8.75 -29.74 -11.30
N GLU A 134 7.84 -30.28 -12.12
CA GLU A 134 7.58 -29.73 -13.46
C GLU A 134 6.99 -28.33 -13.38
N ALA A 135 6.02 -28.11 -12.50
CA ALA A 135 5.39 -26.81 -12.27
C ALA A 135 6.39 -25.79 -11.70
N ILE A 136 7.22 -26.22 -10.73
CA ILE A 136 8.30 -25.38 -10.17
C ILE A 136 9.27 -24.98 -11.28
N GLY A 137 9.68 -25.92 -12.13
CA GLY A 137 10.57 -25.64 -13.26
C GLY A 137 10.00 -24.65 -14.27
N LYS A 138 8.69 -24.65 -14.50
CA LYS A 138 7.98 -23.67 -15.34
C LYS A 138 7.82 -22.31 -14.65
N LEU A 139 7.66 -22.29 -13.33
CA LEU A 139 7.45 -21.09 -12.54
C LEU A 139 8.73 -20.26 -12.38
N GLN A 140 9.89 -20.90 -12.18
CA GLN A 140 11.15 -20.22 -11.91
C GLN A 140 11.55 -19.14 -12.93
N PRO A 141 11.49 -19.38 -14.26
CA PRO A 141 11.81 -18.34 -15.24
C PRO A 141 10.87 -17.12 -15.15
N ILE A 142 9.63 -17.34 -14.70
CA ILE A 142 8.61 -16.29 -14.59
C ILE A 142 8.92 -15.39 -13.40
N ILE A 143 9.15 -15.98 -12.22
CA ILE A 143 9.41 -15.22 -10.99
C ILE A 143 10.79 -14.59 -10.93
N SER A 144 11.71 -15.06 -11.77
CA SER A 144 13.06 -14.51 -11.93
C SER A 144 13.17 -13.53 -13.11
N LEU A 145 12.06 -13.21 -13.76
CA LEU A 145 12.04 -12.36 -14.94
C LEU A 145 12.49 -10.95 -14.60
N SER A 146 13.52 -10.48 -15.30
CA SER A 146 14.10 -9.14 -15.17
C SER A 146 14.01 -8.38 -16.49
N GLY A 147 14.18 -7.07 -16.46
CA GLY A 147 14.11 -6.19 -17.63
C GLY A 147 13.10 -5.07 -17.45
N SER A 148 12.85 -4.35 -18.52
CA SER A 148 11.82 -3.28 -18.56
C SER A 148 10.40 -3.85 -18.43
N ASN A 149 9.45 -3.00 -18.08
CA ASN A 149 8.04 -3.40 -18.01
C ASN A 149 7.53 -3.94 -19.35
N ASP A 150 7.93 -3.33 -20.46
CA ASP A 150 7.51 -3.74 -21.80
C ASP A 150 8.05 -5.15 -22.14
N GLU A 151 9.33 -5.43 -21.83
CA GLU A 151 9.94 -6.75 -22.02
C GLU A 151 9.27 -7.82 -21.12
N LYS A 152 9.03 -7.50 -19.86
CA LYS A 152 8.31 -8.40 -18.94
C LYS A 152 6.90 -8.71 -19.45
N LEU A 153 6.15 -7.70 -19.95
CA LEU A 153 4.81 -7.89 -20.51
C LEU A 153 4.83 -8.75 -21.78
N GLU A 154 5.82 -8.57 -22.64
CA GLU A 154 5.95 -9.39 -23.86
C GLU A 154 6.21 -10.86 -23.51
N VAL A 155 7.13 -11.13 -22.57
CA VAL A 155 7.45 -12.50 -22.16
C VAL A 155 6.27 -13.16 -21.49
N ILE A 156 5.65 -12.48 -20.49
CA ILE A 156 4.52 -13.06 -19.76
C ILE A 156 3.29 -13.27 -20.64
N SER A 157 3.06 -12.41 -21.64
CA SER A 157 1.99 -12.61 -22.62
C SER A 157 2.16 -13.93 -23.38
N LYS A 158 3.39 -14.25 -23.83
CA LYS A 158 3.69 -15.52 -24.52
C LYS A 158 3.52 -16.73 -23.59
N VAL A 159 3.96 -16.61 -22.34
CA VAL A 159 3.79 -17.69 -21.34
C VAL A 159 2.31 -17.97 -21.08
N LEU A 160 1.46 -16.93 -21.09
CA LEU A 160 0.05 -17.02 -20.76
C LEU A 160 -0.87 -17.26 -21.98
N GLU A 161 -0.35 -17.55 -23.17
CA GLU A 161 -1.16 -17.85 -24.38
C GLU A 161 -2.23 -18.93 -24.14
N GLY A 162 -2.00 -19.86 -23.20
CA GLY A 162 -2.96 -20.91 -22.82
C GLY A 162 -3.99 -20.50 -21.77
N SER A 163 -3.96 -19.27 -21.23
CA SER A 163 -4.85 -18.80 -20.18
C SER A 163 -5.56 -17.49 -20.59
N GLU A 164 -6.85 -17.59 -20.84
CA GLU A 164 -7.68 -16.41 -21.20
C GLU A 164 -7.69 -15.35 -20.09
N ILE A 165 -7.82 -15.80 -18.81
CA ILE A 165 -7.79 -14.90 -17.66
C ILE A 165 -6.41 -14.24 -17.48
N GLY A 166 -5.34 -15.00 -17.72
CA GLY A 166 -3.98 -14.50 -17.66
C GLY A 166 -3.73 -13.40 -18.70
N LEU A 167 -4.12 -13.64 -19.96
CA LEU A 167 -4.01 -12.65 -21.03
C LEU A 167 -4.82 -11.38 -20.75
N LYS A 168 -6.02 -11.51 -20.17
CA LYS A 168 -6.79 -10.35 -19.74
C LYS A 168 -6.04 -9.54 -18.67
N GLY A 169 -5.41 -10.20 -17.72
CA GLY A 169 -4.57 -9.54 -16.72
C GLY A 169 -3.38 -8.78 -17.32
N VAL A 170 -2.75 -9.35 -18.36
CA VAL A 170 -1.68 -8.68 -19.12
C VAL A 170 -2.20 -7.43 -19.84
N GLU A 171 -3.36 -7.54 -20.52
CA GLU A 171 -3.99 -6.43 -21.20
C GLU A 171 -4.32 -5.27 -20.25
N GLU A 172 -4.94 -5.56 -19.10
CA GLU A 172 -5.26 -4.56 -18.07
C GLU A 172 -4.01 -3.88 -17.51
N THR A 173 -2.98 -4.67 -17.20
CA THR A 173 -1.70 -4.15 -16.67
C THR A 173 -0.99 -3.29 -17.69
N LYS A 174 -0.97 -3.72 -18.97
CA LYS A 174 -0.41 -2.95 -20.06
C LYS A 174 -1.11 -1.62 -20.23
N PHE A 175 -2.46 -1.60 -20.21
CA PHE A 175 -3.24 -0.37 -20.29
C PHE A 175 -2.86 0.62 -19.19
N ILE A 176 -2.75 0.16 -17.94
CA ILE A 176 -2.38 1.00 -16.80
C ILE A 176 -0.97 1.57 -17.00
N LEU A 177 0.01 0.72 -17.33
CA LEU A 177 1.41 1.14 -17.52
C LEU A 177 1.59 2.11 -18.68
N ASP A 178 0.96 1.85 -19.83
CA ASP A 178 1.00 2.74 -21.01
C ASP A 178 0.37 4.10 -20.72
N THR A 179 -0.74 4.10 -19.97
CA THR A 179 -1.42 5.34 -19.60
C THR A 179 -0.56 6.14 -18.61
N LEU A 180 0.03 5.48 -17.60
CA LEU A 180 0.94 6.14 -16.65
C LEU A 180 2.20 6.69 -17.33
N LYS A 181 2.73 5.98 -18.34
CA LYS A 181 3.83 6.46 -19.17
C LYS A 181 3.44 7.73 -19.96
N THR A 182 2.19 7.81 -20.41
CA THR A 182 1.68 8.97 -21.15
C THR A 182 1.46 10.19 -20.26
N VAL A 183 0.90 10.00 -19.04
CA VAL A 183 0.65 11.10 -18.11
C VAL A 183 1.92 11.53 -17.38
N GLY A 184 2.92 10.66 -17.29
CA GLY A 184 4.18 10.86 -16.60
C GLY A 184 4.08 10.68 -15.09
N LEU A 185 5.10 10.04 -14.52
CA LEU A 185 5.31 9.94 -13.06
C LEU A 185 6.72 10.44 -12.74
N ASN A 186 6.89 10.99 -11.54
CA ASN A 186 8.20 11.38 -11.01
C ASN A 186 8.95 10.18 -10.39
N ASN A 187 8.19 9.20 -9.93
CA ASN A 187 8.71 8.00 -9.29
C ASN A 187 8.68 6.80 -10.25
N GLU A 188 9.46 5.77 -9.92
CA GLU A 188 9.54 4.56 -10.70
C GLU A 188 8.27 3.71 -10.56
N ILE A 189 7.85 3.07 -11.66
CA ILE A 189 6.83 2.02 -11.65
C ILE A 189 7.40 0.74 -12.26
N GLU A 190 7.23 -0.38 -11.56
CA GLU A 190 7.78 -1.68 -11.93
C GLU A 190 6.69 -2.75 -11.94
N LEU A 191 6.59 -3.50 -13.05
CA LEU A 191 5.87 -4.77 -13.08
C LEU A 191 6.65 -5.81 -12.28
N ASP A 192 6.07 -6.26 -11.16
CA ASP A 192 6.67 -7.26 -10.28
C ASP A 192 5.77 -8.50 -10.21
N LEU A 193 6.13 -9.54 -10.96
CA LEU A 193 5.35 -10.78 -11.05
C LEU A 193 5.35 -11.59 -9.74
N THR A 194 6.19 -11.22 -8.78
CA THR A 194 6.22 -11.85 -7.45
C THR A 194 5.32 -11.14 -6.44
N LEU A 195 4.81 -9.94 -6.77
CA LEU A 195 3.87 -9.23 -5.92
C LEU A 195 2.53 -9.97 -5.89
N ALA A 196 2.20 -10.61 -4.78
CA ALA A 196 1.03 -11.49 -4.63
C ALA A 196 0.16 -11.18 -3.40
N ARG A 197 0.14 -9.94 -2.97
CA ARG A 197 -0.64 -9.50 -1.79
C ARG A 197 -2.14 -9.50 -2.02
N GLY A 198 -2.90 -9.48 -0.91
CA GLY A 198 -4.36 -9.35 -0.95
C GLY A 198 -5.07 -10.56 -1.55
N LEU A 199 -4.55 -11.76 -1.33
CA LEU A 199 -5.00 -13.02 -1.93
C LEU A 199 -6.51 -13.29 -1.77
N ASN A 200 -7.10 -12.79 -0.69
CA ASN A 200 -8.47 -13.12 -0.33
C ASN A 200 -9.52 -12.15 -0.90
N TYR A 201 -9.13 -11.01 -1.46
CA TYR A 201 -10.10 -10.01 -1.89
C TYR A 201 -9.74 -9.22 -3.16
N TYR A 202 -8.45 -9.12 -3.57
CA TYR A 202 -8.10 -8.48 -4.84
C TYR A 202 -8.44 -9.38 -6.03
N THR A 203 -9.01 -8.77 -7.07
CA THR A 203 -9.53 -9.44 -8.27
C THR A 203 -8.82 -9.00 -9.56
N GLY A 204 -8.12 -7.88 -9.52
CA GLY A 204 -7.42 -7.26 -10.64
C GLY A 204 -6.04 -6.74 -10.26
N ALA A 205 -5.77 -5.48 -10.58
CA ALA A 205 -4.49 -4.84 -10.27
C ALA A 205 -4.17 -4.85 -8.77
N ILE A 206 -2.89 -5.04 -8.44
CA ILE A 206 -2.33 -5.05 -7.10
C ILE A 206 -1.18 -4.06 -7.07
N PHE A 207 -1.08 -3.26 -6.00
CA PHE A 207 -0.06 -2.25 -5.84
C PHE A 207 0.69 -2.40 -4.54
N GLU A 208 1.99 -2.16 -4.58
CA GLU A 208 2.84 -2.00 -3.42
C GLU A 208 3.84 -0.88 -3.65
N VAL A 209 4.06 -0.03 -2.65
CA VAL A 209 5.04 1.05 -2.73
C VAL A 209 6.14 0.84 -1.71
N LYS A 210 7.38 0.85 -2.19
CA LYS A 210 8.58 0.72 -1.36
C LYS A 210 9.42 2.00 -1.47
N ALA A 211 9.92 2.50 -0.34
CA ALA A 211 10.92 3.57 -0.34
C ALA A 211 12.25 3.02 -0.85
N LEU A 212 12.96 3.80 -1.69
CA LEU A 212 14.23 3.37 -2.30
C LEU A 212 15.43 3.66 -1.40
N ASP A 213 15.37 4.71 -0.60
CA ASP A 213 16.52 5.22 0.15
C ASP A 213 16.59 4.71 1.61
N THR A 214 15.66 3.83 2.01
CA THR A 214 15.63 3.26 3.37
C THR A 214 15.11 1.83 3.33
N PRO A 215 15.66 0.91 4.15
CA PRO A 215 15.22 -0.47 4.21
C PRO A 215 13.89 -0.61 4.98
N MET A 216 12.86 0.10 4.54
CA MET A 216 11.51 -0.02 5.09
C MET A 216 10.69 -0.99 4.21
N GLY A 217 9.84 -1.79 4.85
CA GLY A 217 8.84 -2.58 4.11
C GLY A 217 7.85 -1.67 3.37
N SER A 218 6.87 -2.28 2.73
CA SER A 218 5.81 -1.54 2.02
C SER A 218 5.23 -0.40 2.85
N ILE A 219 5.20 0.80 2.29
CA ILE A 219 4.68 2.01 2.94
C ILE A 219 3.28 2.39 2.45
N THR A 220 2.90 1.89 1.26
CA THR A 220 1.56 2.01 0.69
C THR A 220 1.25 0.71 -0.05
N GLY A 221 0.00 0.32 -0.09
CA GLY A 221 -0.46 -0.85 -0.84
C GLY A 221 -1.93 -0.73 -1.18
N GLY A 222 -2.37 -1.50 -2.17
CA GLY A 222 -3.75 -1.47 -2.61
C GLY A 222 -4.03 -2.40 -3.77
N GLY A 223 -5.22 -2.28 -4.36
CA GLY A 223 -5.61 -3.05 -5.53
C GLY A 223 -7.10 -2.97 -5.83
N ARG A 224 -7.50 -3.65 -6.91
CA ARG A 224 -8.89 -3.76 -7.35
C ARG A 224 -9.60 -4.90 -6.62
N TYR A 225 -10.84 -4.64 -6.20
CA TYR A 225 -11.69 -5.58 -5.47
C TYR A 225 -13.13 -5.54 -6.03
N ASP A 226 -13.48 -6.48 -6.90
CA ASP A 226 -14.80 -6.51 -7.57
C ASP A 226 -15.88 -7.22 -6.73
N ASN A 227 -15.49 -8.10 -5.82
CA ASN A 227 -16.40 -8.95 -5.06
C ASN A 227 -16.61 -8.51 -3.61
N LEU A 228 -15.83 -7.55 -3.14
CA LEU A 228 -15.83 -7.16 -1.72
C LEU A 228 -17.18 -6.53 -1.31
N THR A 229 -17.75 -5.71 -2.16
CA THR A 229 -19.08 -5.08 -1.95
C THR A 229 -20.20 -6.11 -1.82
N GLY A 230 -20.09 -7.24 -2.55
CA GLY A 230 -21.06 -8.34 -2.49
C GLY A 230 -21.13 -9.02 -1.12
N ILE A 231 -20.01 -9.07 -0.37
CA ILE A 231 -19.96 -9.59 1.01
C ILE A 231 -20.84 -8.77 1.95
N PHE A 232 -21.08 -7.51 1.61
CA PHE A 232 -21.88 -6.54 2.38
C PHE A 232 -23.28 -6.29 1.79
N GLY A 233 -23.74 -7.14 0.88
CA GLY A 233 -25.08 -7.07 0.32
C GLY A 233 -25.21 -6.22 -0.96
N LEU A 234 -24.12 -5.71 -1.51
CA LEU A 234 -24.09 -4.91 -2.75
C LEU A 234 -23.27 -5.62 -3.85
N PRO A 235 -23.74 -6.76 -4.40
CA PRO A 235 -23.02 -7.46 -5.45
C PRO A 235 -22.95 -6.66 -6.74
N GLY A 236 -21.86 -6.85 -7.51
CA GLY A 236 -21.70 -6.25 -8.83
C GLY A 236 -21.15 -4.82 -8.84
N LEU A 237 -20.70 -4.31 -7.70
CA LEU A 237 -19.97 -3.03 -7.63
C LEU A 237 -18.46 -3.29 -7.53
N SER A 238 -17.75 -2.92 -8.58
CA SER A 238 -16.29 -2.91 -8.58
C SER A 238 -15.75 -1.78 -7.72
N GLY A 239 -14.59 -2.01 -7.12
CA GLY A 239 -13.86 -1.00 -6.38
C GLY A 239 -12.36 -1.16 -6.56
N VAL A 240 -11.64 -0.07 -6.39
CA VAL A 240 -10.18 -0.04 -6.33
C VAL A 240 -9.75 0.97 -5.27
N GLY A 241 -8.75 0.63 -4.48
CA GLY A 241 -8.30 1.51 -3.41
C GLY A 241 -6.84 1.31 -3.04
N ILE A 242 -6.29 2.32 -2.40
CA ILE A 242 -4.93 2.33 -1.83
C ILE A 242 -4.96 2.78 -0.39
N SER A 243 -3.99 2.34 0.37
CA SER A 243 -3.82 2.67 1.77
C SER A 243 -2.38 3.09 2.05
N PHE A 244 -2.21 4.30 2.58
CA PHE A 244 -0.92 4.81 3.06
C PHE A 244 -0.76 4.47 4.55
N GLY A 245 0.35 3.83 4.91
CA GLY A 245 0.72 3.59 6.30
C GLY A 245 1.42 4.80 6.89
N ALA A 246 0.66 5.72 7.52
CA ALA A 246 1.20 7.00 8.00
C ALA A 246 2.40 6.82 8.95
N ASP A 247 2.32 5.87 9.88
CA ASP A 247 3.42 5.59 10.83
C ASP A 247 4.69 5.09 10.13
N ARG A 248 4.55 4.27 9.06
CA ARG A 248 5.72 3.85 8.28
C ARG A 248 6.31 4.98 7.46
N ILE A 249 5.47 5.85 6.90
CA ILE A 249 5.91 7.07 6.20
C ILE A 249 6.62 7.99 7.19
N TYR A 250 6.10 8.14 8.42
CA TYR A 250 6.76 8.85 9.50
C TYR A 250 8.16 8.29 9.78
N ASP A 251 8.29 6.97 9.92
CA ASP A 251 9.59 6.32 10.13
C ASP A 251 10.57 6.58 8.97
N VAL A 252 10.07 6.56 7.70
CA VAL A 252 10.88 6.89 6.51
C VAL A 252 11.36 8.33 6.54
N LEU A 253 10.46 9.29 6.81
CA LEU A 253 10.79 10.72 6.87
C LEU A 253 11.81 11.02 7.97
N ASN A 254 11.70 10.35 9.12
CA ASN A 254 12.70 10.45 10.20
C ASN A 254 14.05 9.86 9.79
N ALA A 255 14.05 8.68 9.14
CA ALA A 255 15.29 8.02 8.72
C ALA A 255 16.06 8.85 7.67
N LEU A 256 15.34 9.63 6.86
CA LEU A 256 15.90 10.48 5.80
C LEU A 256 16.09 11.95 6.21
N ASP A 257 15.76 12.33 7.47
CA ASP A 257 15.81 13.71 7.99
C ASP A 257 15.03 14.72 7.11
N LEU A 258 13.84 14.30 6.63
CA LEU A 258 13.02 15.08 5.70
C LEU A 258 11.93 15.93 6.38
N TYR A 259 11.83 15.89 7.72
CA TYR A 259 10.91 16.79 8.42
C TYR A 259 11.40 18.24 8.34
N PRO A 260 10.51 19.20 8.00
CA PRO A 260 10.83 20.61 8.08
C PRO A 260 11.27 20.97 9.50
N LYS A 261 12.37 21.70 9.63
CA LYS A 261 12.89 22.10 10.96
C LYS A 261 11.85 22.89 11.76
N GLU A 262 10.98 23.63 11.07
CA GLU A 262 9.88 24.39 11.65
C GLU A 262 8.78 23.49 12.24
N ALA A 263 8.58 22.28 11.70
CA ALA A 263 7.60 21.33 12.19
C ALA A 263 8.05 20.60 13.48
N VAL A 264 9.35 20.61 13.76
CA VAL A 264 9.97 19.96 14.93
C VAL A 264 10.21 20.94 16.06
N ASN A 265 9.59 22.12 16.03
CA ASN A 265 9.71 23.13 17.09
C ASN A 265 9.12 22.57 18.39
N SER A 266 9.99 21.89 19.15
CA SER A 266 9.69 21.49 20.53
C SER A 266 9.95 22.66 21.47
N THR A 267 9.47 22.56 22.71
CA THR A 267 9.75 23.50 23.77
C THR A 267 11.27 23.72 23.89
N GLN A 268 11.73 24.91 23.58
CA GLN A 268 13.14 25.28 23.67
C GLN A 268 13.57 25.58 25.10
N VAL A 269 12.65 26.11 25.90
CA VAL A 269 12.86 26.41 27.32
C VAL A 269 11.67 25.91 28.12
N LEU A 270 11.92 25.05 29.10
CA LEU A 270 10.91 24.54 30.03
C LEU A 270 11.10 25.21 31.39
N PHE A 271 10.12 25.99 31.85
CA PHE A 271 10.05 26.53 33.19
C PHE A 271 9.37 25.53 34.13
N ILE A 272 10.11 25.02 35.10
CA ILE A 272 9.56 24.12 36.12
C ILE A 272 9.30 24.97 37.37
N ASN A 273 8.06 25.02 37.81
CA ASN A 273 7.69 25.71 39.03
C ASN A 273 7.29 24.73 40.12
N PHE A 274 7.53 25.11 41.37
CA PHE A 274 7.22 24.31 42.55
C PHE A 274 6.17 24.98 43.45
N GLY A 275 5.59 26.10 43.00
CA GLY A 275 4.56 26.84 43.72
C GLY A 275 4.38 28.27 43.21
N GLU A 276 3.59 29.04 43.96
CA GLU A 276 3.19 30.41 43.57
C GLU A 276 4.36 31.39 43.47
N LYS A 277 5.37 31.26 44.35
CA LYS A 277 6.54 32.13 44.37
C LYS A 277 7.39 31.96 43.12
N GLU A 278 7.66 30.70 42.74
CA GLU A 278 8.42 30.35 41.55
C GLU A 278 7.64 30.75 40.30
N THR A 279 6.34 30.57 40.29
CA THR A 279 5.47 31.04 39.19
C THR A 279 5.58 32.54 39.01
N ALA A 280 5.45 33.33 40.05
CA ALA A 280 5.57 34.79 40.01
C ALA A 280 6.97 35.27 39.53
N TYR A 281 8.02 34.54 39.89
CA TYR A 281 9.37 34.82 39.43
C TYR A 281 9.58 34.49 37.97
N CYS A 282 9.03 33.35 37.51
CA CYS A 282 9.23 32.88 36.13
C CYS A 282 8.40 33.67 35.09
N LEU A 283 7.20 34.15 35.45
CA LEU A 283 6.29 34.80 34.50
C LEU A 283 6.91 35.97 33.70
N PRO A 284 7.66 36.91 34.31
CA PRO A 284 8.34 37.96 33.55
C PRO A 284 9.37 37.43 32.54
N ILE A 285 10.09 36.34 32.93
CA ILE A 285 11.10 35.72 32.08
C ILE A 285 10.45 35.00 30.89
N VAL A 286 9.34 34.28 31.16
CA VAL A 286 8.53 33.65 30.08
C VAL A 286 8.04 34.69 29.08
N SER A 287 7.56 35.84 29.58
CA SER A 287 7.09 36.94 28.72
C SER A 287 8.18 37.48 27.81
N VAL A 288 9.40 37.63 28.32
CA VAL A 288 10.55 38.08 27.52
C VAL A 288 10.96 37.02 26.49
N ALA A 289 10.97 35.74 26.90
CA ALA A 289 11.31 34.62 26.01
C ALA A 289 10.29 34.49 24.85
N LEU A 290 8.99 34.61 25.13
CA LEU A 290 7.94 34.62 24.12
C LEU A 290 8.05 35.81 23.17
N ALA A 291 8.39 37.00 23.68
CA ALA A 291 8.62 38.18 22.83
C ALA A 291 9.83 38.01 21.90
N ALA A 292 10.79 37.15 22.29
CA ALA A 292 11.94 36.77 21.45
C ALA A 292 11.65 35.56 20.53
N SER A 293 10.39 35.17 20.38
CA SER A 293 9.95 33.99 19.60
C SER A 293 10.55 32.65 20.09
N ILE A 294 10.91 32.58 21.38
CA ILE A 294 11.36 31.34 22.03
C ILE A 294 10.12 30.55 22.46
N ILE A 295 10.04 29.29 22.07
CA ILE A 295 8.93 28.41 22.44
C ILE A 295 9.14 27.94 23.89
N CYS A 296 8.26 28.44 24.79
CA CYS A 296 8.30 28.11 26.21
C CYS A 296 7.23 27.11 26.58
N GLY A 297 7.56 26.12 27.41
CA GLY A 297 6.64 25.22 28.06
C GLY A 297 6.64 25.43 29.57
N SER A 298 5.50 25.21 30.25
CA SER A 298 5.40 25.17 31.71
C SER A 298 5.01 23.77 32.16
N GLY A 299 5.83 23.17 33.01
CA GLY A 299 5.53 21.89 33.69
C GLY A 299 5.01 22.15 35.11
N ILE A 300 3.79 21.70 35.40
CA ILE A 300 3.28 21.61 36.78
C ILE A 300 3.52 20.16 37.22
N ARG A 301 4.27 19.98 38.31
CA ARG A 301 4.27 18.69 39.02
C ARG A 301 3.04 18.70 39.94
N VAL A 302 2.08 17.82 39.67
CA VAL A 302 1.05 17.42 40.62
C VAL A 302 1.63 16.36 41.56
#